data_980be388e957c78de834c81f2da15b9b
#
_entry.id   980be388e957c78de834c81f2da15b9b
#
_cell.length_a   1.000
_cell.length_b   1.000
_cell.length_c   1.000
_cell.angle_alpha   90.00
_cell.angle_beta   90.00
_cell.angle_gamma   90.00
#
_symmetry.space_group_name_H-M   'P 1'
#
loop_
_entity.id
_entity.type
_entity.pdbx_description
1 polymer ?
#
loop_
_entity_poly.entity_id
_entity_poly.type
_entity_poly.pdbx_seq_one_letter_code
_entity_poly.pdbx_strand_id
1 'polypeptide(L)'
;MVIPPPIPSGVPKSSRWKIPLIVIGVIVGLLIVFGIQIAFWSFSAREFELSTSQKESVITIDYASEFFLIDKDVGIEEWDCQRFIDGSIQIYYLYVDESTSLDCTISVERNRGDSLASYIAEWQTLKLRNEFSEVKVEIEATDKVFSWGDDSKFAFQLSDDTRNGFAFIARKDNKIFFVDAWGLLLEDPEEISEFLTPKLEIFAAESYLD
;
A
#
# COMPACT_ATOMS: atom_id res chain seq x y z
N MET A 1 1.82 -60.05 64.60
CA MET A 1 0.81 -59.14 63.97
C MET A 1 1.57 -57.89 63.50
N VAL A 2 1.87 -57.78 62.18
CA VAL A 2 2.63 -56.68 61.58
C VAL A 2 1.64 -55.70 61.00
N ILE A 3 1.62 -54.47 61.52
CA ILE A 3 0.74 -53.39 61.03
C ILE A 3 1.41 -52.80 59.77
N PRO A 4 0.75 -52.74 58.61
CA PRO A 4 1.33 -52.13 57.46
C PRO A 4 1.36 -50.59 57.64
N PRO A 5 2.38 -49.90 57.06
CA PRO A 5 2.48 -48.47 57.16
C PRO A 5 1.35 -47.75 56.38
N PRO A 6 0.95 -46.54 56.84
CA PRO A 6 -0.11 -45.79 56.17
C PRO A 6 0.33 -45.30 54.80
N ILE A 7 -0.57 -45.45 53.84
CA ILE A 7 -0.42 -44.95 52.45
C ILE A 7 -0.47 -43.42 52.48
N PRO A 8 0.51 -42.69 51.91
CA PRO A 8 0.43 -41.24 51.81
C PRO A 8 -0.67 -40.85 50.85
N SER A 9 -1.75 -40.28 51.40
CA SER A 9 -2.82 -39.66 50.63
C SER A 9 -2.37 -38.24 50.18
N GLY A 10 -2.32 -38.00 48.90
CA GLY A 10 -2.24 -36.63 48.41
C GLY A 10 -1.23 -36.40 47.31
N VAL A 11 -1.45 -37.01 46.13
CA VAL A 11 -0.86 -36.45 44.91
C VAL A 11 -1.60 -35.14 44.61
N PRO A 12 -0.93 -33.98 44.60
CA PRO A 12 -1.61 -32.74 44.23
C PRO A 12 -2.09 -32.88 42.80
N LYS A 13 -3.41 -32.76 42.58
CA LYS A 13 -4.00 -32.64 41.26
C LYS A 13 -3.36 -31.42 40.56
N SER A 14 -2.37 -31.67 39.72
CA SER A 14 -1.75 -30.66 38.91
C SER A 14 -2.85 -30.03 38.06
N SER A 15 -3.02 -28.73 38.22
CA SER A 15 -4.00 -27.91 37.51
C SER A 15 -3.62 -27.81 36.00
N ARG A 16 -3.86 -28.93 35.26
CA ARG A 16 -3.66 -28.98 33.80
C ARG A 16 -4.51 -27.96 33.04
N TRP A 17 -5.48 -27.33 33.70
CA TRP A 17 -6.38 -26.35 33.09
C TRP A 17 -5.92 -24.90 33.20
N LYS A 18 -4.90 -24.61 34.01
CA LYS A 18 -4.40 -23.21 34.16
C LYS A 18 -3.62 -22.73 32.94
N ILE A 19 -2.86 -23.60 32.29
CA ILE A 19 -2.07 -23.23 31.09
C ILE A 19 -2.97 -22.86 29.91
N PRO A 20 -3.98 -23.66 29.51
CA PRO A 20 -4.86 -23.28 28.40
C PRO A 20 -5.69 -22.03 28.70
N LEU A 21 -6.09 -21.78 29.93
CA LEU A 21 -6.80 -20.56 30.30
C LEU A 21 -5.92 -19.28 30.18
N ILE A 22 -4.66 -19.38 30.56
CA ILE A 22 -3.71 -18.28 30.39
C ILE A 22 -3.47 -18.00 28.89
N VAL A 23 -3.27 -19.04 28.08
CA VAL A 23 -3.06 -18.90 26.63
C VAL A 23 -4.29 -18.26 25.95
N ILE A 24 -5.50 -18.72 26.30
CA ILE A 24 -6.75 -18.12 25.80
C ILE A 24 -6.86 -16.66 26.22
N GLY A 25 -6.53 -16.32 27.47
CA GLY A 25 -6.56 -14.95 27.98
C GLY A 25 -5.58 -14.02 27.22
N VAL A 26 -4.39 -14.52 26.92
CA VAL A 26 -3.39 -13.75 26.12
C VAL A 26 -3.87 -13.55 24.68
N ILE A 27 -4.41 -14.57 24.03
CA ILE A 27 -4.95 -14.47 22.66
C ILE A 27 -6.11 -13.48 22.61
N VAL A 28 -7.06 -13.56 23.54
CA VAL A 28 -8.18 -12.63 23.62
C VAL A 28 -7.70 -11.21 23.90
N GLY A 29 -6.73 -11.03 24.79
CA GLY A 29 -6.10 -9.75 25.07
C GLY A 29 -5.45 -9.13 23.83
N LEU A 30 -4.69 -9.91 23.06
CA LEU A 30 -4.09 -9.48 21.80
C LEU A 30 -5.14 -9.10 20.74
N LEU A 31 -6.22 -9.89 20.61
CA LEU A 31 -7.31 -9.59 19.69
C LEU A 31 -8.05 -8.30 20.07
N ILE A 32 -8.24 -8.03 21.36
CA ILE A 32 -8.84 -6.79 21.83
C ILE A 32 -7.94 -5.59 21.53
N VAL A 33 -6.63 -5.68 21.82
CA VAL A 33 -5.67 -4.62 21.51
C VAL A 33 -5.61 -4.35 20.02
N PHE A 34 -5.59 -5.40 19.19
CA PHE A 34 -5.57 -5.29 17.74
C PHE A 34 -6.89 -4.69 17.21
N GLY A 35 -8.03 -5.11 17.76
CA GLY A 35 -9.35 -4.54 17.44
C GLY A 35 -9.46 -3.05 17.82
N ILE A 36 -8.91 -2.65 18.98
CA ILE A 36 -8.86 -1.25 19.40
C ILE A 36 -7.94 -0.45 18.47
N GLN A 37 -6.80 -0.98 18.06
CA GLN A 37 -5.92 -0.30 17.11
C GLN A 37 -6.60 -0.11 15.76
N ILE A 38 -7.23 -1.14 15.19
CA ILE A 38 -7.97 -1.02 13.92
C ILE A 38 -9.10 0.01 14.05
N ALA A 39 -9.90 -0.06 15.12
CA ALA A 39 -10.95 0.92 15.38
C ALA A 39 -10.39 2.34 15.51
N PHE A 40 -9.30 2.52 16.25
CA PHE A 40 -8.65 3.83 16.41
C PHE A 40 -8.18 4.39 15.07
N TRP A 41 -7.56 3.57 14.23
CA TRP A 41 -7.16 3.97 12.87
C TRP A 41 -8.36 4.34 11.99
N SER A 42 -9.42 3.52 12.02
CA SER A 42 -10.63 3.79 11.23
C SER A 42 -11.38 5.06 11.65
N PHE A 43 -11.34 5.41 12.96
CA PHE A 43 -11.95 6.65 13.47
C PHE A 43 -11.04 7.88 13.39
N SER A 44 -9.76 7.71 13.07
CA SER A 44 -8.79 8.80 13.08
C SER A 44 -8.60 9.47 11.72
N ALA A 45 -9.09 8.88 10.65
CA ALA A 45 -9.06 9.46 9.32
C ALA A 45 -10.30 10.34 9.09
N ARG A 46 -10.10 11.49 8.44
CA ARG A 46 -11.17 12.38 7.98
C ARG A 46 -11.05 12.55 6.48
N GLU A 47 -12.15 12.36 5.79
CA GLU A 47 -12.25 12.72 4.39
C GLU A 47 -12.04 14.22 4.21
N PHE A 48 -11.39 14.62 3.12
CA PHE A 48 -11.22 16.00 2.73
C PHE A 48 -11.38 16.17 1.22
N GLU A 49 -11.75 17.37 0.80
CA GLU A 49 -11.88 17.68 -0.62
C GLU A 49 -10.52 18.15 -1.18
N LEU A 50 -10.15 17.59 -2.32
CA LEU A 50 -8.96 17.98 -3.05
C LEU A 50 -9.16 19.32 -3.77
N SER A 51 -8.18 20.19 -3.72
CA SER A 51 -8.08 21.33 -4.62
C SER A 51 -7.90 20.87 -6.07
N THR A 52 -8.13 21.77 -7.02
CA THR A 52 -7.92 21.45 -8.45
C THR A 52 -6.48 21.05 -8.74
N SER A 53 -5.50 21.75 -8.17
CA SER A 53 -4.08 21.44 -8.36
C SER A 53 -3.67 20.10 -7.73
N GLN A 54 -4.26 19.74 -6.58
CA GLN A 54 -4.04 18.44 -5.98
C GLN A 54 -4.59 17.30 -6.85
N LYS A 55 -5.76 17.47 -7.45
CA LYS A 55 -6.31 16.53 -8.43
C LYS A 55 -5.43 16.41 -9.69
N GLU A 56 -4.90 17.53 -10.16
CA GLU A 56 -4.01 17.57 -11.32
C GLU A 56 -2.70 16.80 -11.09
N SER A 57 -2.24 16.63 -9.85
CA SER A 57 -1.04 15.85 -9.54
C SER A 57 -1.25 14.33 -9.64
N VAL A 58 -2.50 13.86 -9.61
CA VAL A 58 -2.85 12.44 -9.68
C VAL A 58 -2.87 11.98 -11.14
N ILE A 59 -2.38 10.76 -11.41
CA ILE A 59 -2.56 10.09 -12.69
C ILE A 59 -3.95 9.46 -12.69
N THR A 60 -4.85 10.00 -13.50
CA THR A 60 -6.21 9.50 -13.69
C THR A 60 -6.34 8.78 -15.03
N ILE A 61 -7.44 8.05 -15.22
CA ILE A 61 -7.73 7.41 -16.50
C ILE A 61 -7.91 8.44 -17.62
N ASP A 62 -8.46 9.62 -17.32
CA ASP A 62 -8.57 10.71 -18.28
C ASP A 62 -7.21 11.16 -18.79
N TYR A 63 -6.23 11.33 -17.89
CA TYR A 63 -4.85 11.64 -18.27
C TYR A 63 -4.20 10.49 -19.02
N ALA A 64 -4.35 9.25 -18.54
CA ALA A 64 -3.79 8.08 -19.21
C ALA A 64 -4.35 7.89 -20.63
N SER A 65 -5.62 8.25 -20.87
CA SER A 65 -6.25 8.15 -22.19
C SER A 65 -5.67 9.09 -23.25
N GLU A 66 -4.86 10.08 -22.85
CA GLU A 66 -4.10 10.92 -23.80
C GLU A 66 -2.90 10.19 -24.41
N PHE A 67 -2.41 9.14 -23.73
CA PHE A 67 -1.25 8.33 -24.13
C PHE A 67 -1.64 6.94 -24.64
N PHE A 68 -2.76 6.40 -24.15
CA PHE A 68 -3.22 5.04 -24.44
C PHE A 68 -4.61 5.02 -25.04
N LEU A 69 -4.88 4.03 -25.89
CA LEU A 69 -6.22 3.78 -26.42
C LEU A 69 -7.07 3.04 -25.38
N ILE A 70 -7.72 3.79 -24.51
CA ILE A 70 -8.55 3.26 -23.43
C ILE A 70 -10.01 3.67 -23.64
N ASP A 71 -10.93 2.73 -23.49
CA ASP A 71 -12.36 3.03 -23.42
C ASP A 71 -12.74 3.30 -21.94
N LYS A 72 -12.60 4.55 -21.52
CA LYS A 72 -12.81 4.98 -20.15
C LYS A 72 -14.27 4.92 -19.66
N ASP A 73 -15.22 4.72 -20.57
CA ASP A 73 -16.65 4.72 -20.23
C ASP A 73 -17.12 3.36 -19.67
N VAL A 74 -16.27 2.32 -19.71
CA VAL A 74 -16.62 0.96 -19.26
C VAL A 74 -16.07 0.57 -17.89
N GLY A 75 -15.15 1.33 -17.34
CA GLY A 75 -14.48 1.03 -16.06
C GLY A 75 -15.18 1.62 -14.84
N ILE A 76 -14.70 1.20 -13.68
CA ILE A 76 -15.08 1.76 -12.37
C ILE A 76 -13.97 2.67 -11.90
N GLU A 77 -14.33 3.89 -11.52
CA GLU A 77 -13.42 4.90 -11.01
C GLU A 77 -13.75 5.21 -9.55
N GLU A 78 -12.74 5.18 -8.69
CA GLU A 78 -12.87 5.43 -7.26
C GLU A 78 -11.82 6.45 -6.80
N TRP A 79 -12.25 7.35 -5.89
CA TRP A 79 -11.39 8.28 -5.19
C TRP A 79 -11.56 8.12 -3.68
N ASP A 80 -10.45 8.09 -2.95
CA ASP A 80 -10.43 8.16 -1.50
C ASP A 80 -9.36 9.15 -1.03
N CYS A 81 -9.75 10.13 -0.22
CA CYS A 81 -8.88 11.19 0.25
C CYS A 81 -8.99 11.29 1.76
N GLN A 82 -7.94 10.92 2.46
CA GLN A 82 -7.93 10.82 3.91
C GLN A 82 -6.85 11.70 4.52
N ARG A 83 -7.22 12.43 5.58
CA ARG A 83 -6.29 13.10 6.47
C ARG A 83 -6.33 12.42 7.83
N PHE A 84 -5.19 11.94 8.27
CA PHE A 84 -5.04 11.24 9.54
C PHE A 84 -4.82 12.20 10.71
N ILE A 85 -5.07 11.72 11.93
CA ILE A 85 -4.91 12.49 13.18
C ILE A 85 -3.49 13.01 13.38
N ASP A 86 -2.50 12.31 12.88
CA ASP A 86 -1.09 12.71 12.96
C ASP A 86 -0.68 13.77 11.93
N GLY A 87 -1.63 14.19 11.09
CA GLY A 87 -1.43 15.18 10.04
C GLY A 87 -0.94 14.62 8.71
N SER A 88 -0.69 13.31 8.61
CA SER A 88 -0.40 12.67 7.33
C SER A 88 -1.64 12.66 6.43
N ILE A 89 -1.42 12.60 5.13
CA ILE A 89 -2.47 12.64 4.10
C ILE A 89 -2.25 11.49 3.14
N GLN A 90 -3.34 10.86 2.72
CA GLN A 90 -3.35 9.89 1.64
C GLN A 90 -4.44 10.26 0.63
N ILE A 91 -4.04 10.30 -0.62
CA ILE A 91 -4.92 10.45 -1.78
C ILE A 91 -4.79 9.16 -2.57
N TYR A 92 -5.89 8.52 -2.81
CA TYR A 92 -5.98 7.27 -3.54
C TYR A 92 -6.92 7.44 -4.72
N TYR A 93 -6.48 7.03 -5.88
CA TYR A 93 -7.26 6.94 -7.11
C TYR A 93 -7.14 5.55 -7.69
N LEU A 94 -8.25 4.95 -8.04
CA LEU A 94 -8.33 3.65 -8.69
C LEU A 94 -9.24 3.72 -9.90
N TYR A 95 -8.79 3.15 -11.01
CA TYR A 95 -9.61 2.79 -12.15
C TYR A 95 -9.42 1.31 -12.48
N VAL A 96 -10.50 0.60 -12.73
CA VAL A 96 -10.47 -0.81 -13.13
C VAL A 96 -11.52 -1.09 -14.18
N ASP A 97 -11.11 -1.76 -15.26
CA ASP A 97 -11.98 -2.42 -16.23
C ASP A 97 -11.54 -3.88 -16.47
N GLU A 98 -12.07 -4.56 -17.49
CA GLU A 98 -11.74 -5.96 -17.79
C GLU A 98 -10.27 -6.18 -18.19
N SER A 99 -9.59 -5.17 -18.70
CA SER A 99 -8.24 -5.26 -19.30
C SER A 99 -7.22 -4.34 -18.63
N THR A 100 -7.69 -3.31 -17.92
CA THR A 100 -6.88 -2.21 -17.42
C THR A 100 -7.12 -1.98 -15.94
N SER A 101 -6.04 -1.80 -15.18
CA SER A 101 -6.09 -1.31 -13.82
C SER A 101 -5.06 -0.20 -13.65
N LEU A 102 -5.49 0.91 -13.08
CA LEU A 102 -4.64 2.06 -12.76
C LEU A 102 -4.88 2.48 -11.31
N ASP A 103 -3.88 2.28 -10.49
CA ASP A 103 -3.82 2.72 -9.08
C ASP A 103 -2.81 3.86 -8.97
N CYS A 104 -3.23 5.02 -8.49
CA CYS A 104 -2.35 6.13 -8.21
C CYS A 104 -2.53 6.60 -6.77
N THR A 105 -1.48 6.50 -5.97
CA THR A 105 -1.49 6.90 -4.56
C THR A 105 -0.49 8.01 -4.31
N ILE A 106 -0.94 9.08 -3.65
CA ILE A 106 -0.09 10.13 -3.11
C ILE A 106 -0.19 10.09 -1.59
N SER A 107 0.96 9.97 -0.93
CA SER A 107 1.05 10.04 0.53
C SER A 107 1.93 11.21 0.94
N VAL A 108 1.47 11.96 1.95
CA VAL A 108 2.24 13.05 2.56
C VAL A 108 2.42 12.71 4.03
N GLU A 109 3.64 12.45 4.39
CA GLU A 109 4.02 12.04 5.73
C GLU A 109 4.40 13.25 6.59
N ARG A 110 4.47 13.06 7.91
CA ARG A 110 4.85 14.12 8.84
C ARG A 110 6.27 14.64 8.63
N ASN A 111 7.16 13.75 8.25
CA ASN A 111 8.58 14.06 8.08
C ASN A 111 9.25 13.11 7.07
N ARG A 112 10.51 13.44 6.71
CA ARG A 112 11.30 12.65 5.76
C ARG A 112 11.62 11.21 6.21
N GLY A 113 11.70 10.97 7.51
CA GLY A 113 11.98 9.63 8.04
C GLY A 113 10.77 8.72 7.88
N ASP A 114 9.58 9.23 8.17
CA ASP A 114 8.33 8.50 7.99
C ASP A 114 8.11 8.22 6.48
N SER A 115 8.34 9.19 5.60
CA SER A 115 8.20 8.99 4.14
C SER A 115 9.17 7.94 3.58
N LEU A 116 10.39 7.87 4.11
CA LEU A 116 11.33 6.81 3.68
C LEU A 116 10.83 5.42 4.11
N ALA A 117 10.28 5.29 5.32
CA ALA A 117 9.73 4.04 5.80
C ALA A 117 8.51 3.60 4.97
N SER A 118 7.58 4.52 4.71
CA SER A 118 6.39 4.27 3.88
C SER A 118 6.77 3.94 2.42
N TYR A 119 7.74 4.64 1.83
CA TYR A 119 8.27 4.34 0.50
C TYR A 119 8.80 2.90 0.39
N ILE A 120 9.57 2.45 1.38
CA ILE A 120 10.11 1.09 1.40
C ILE A 120 8.98 0.07 1.58
N ALA A 121 8.04 0.34 2.49
CA ALA A 121 6.92 -0.54 2.78
C ALA A 121 6.00 -0.70 1.57
N GLU A 122 5.68 0.39 0.86
CA GLU A 122 4.81 0.36 -0.33
C GLU A 122 5.42 -0.48 -1.45
N TRP A 123 6.72 -0.29 -1.72
CA TRP A 123 7.42 -1.11 -2.71
C TRP A 123 7.47 -2.60 -2.34
N GLN A 124 7.61 -2.92 -1.05
CA GLN A 124 7.57 -4.30 -0.59
C GLN A 124 6.16 -4.90 -0.70
N THR A 125 5.13 -4.11 -0.39
CA THR A 125 3.73 -4.52 -0.51
C THR A 125 3.37 -4.85 -1.96
N LEU A 126 3.82 -4.03 -2.92
CA LEU A 126 3.65 -4.33 -4.35
C LEU A 126 4.24 -5.70 -4.71
N LYS A 127 5.46 -5.99 -4.30
CA LYS A 127 6.09 -7.29 -4.55
C LYS A 127 5.31 -8.45 -3.94
N LEU A 128 4.85 -8.30 -2.70
CA LEU A 128 4.08 -9.33 -2.01
C LEU A 128 2.71 -9.55 -2.68
N ARG A 129 2.00 -8.49 -3.07
CA ARG A 129 0.74 -8.63 -3.83
C ARG A 129 0.92 -9.52 -5.05
N ASN A 130 2.00 -9.30 -5.79
CA ASN A 130 2.28 -10.04 -7.02
C ASN A 130 2.69 -11.51 -6.74
N GLU A 131 3.36 -11.80 -5.62
CA GLU A 131 3.67 -13.17 -5.22
C GLU A 131 2.43 -13.99 -4.83
N PHE A 132 1.39 -13.34 -4.30
CA PHE A 132 0.14 -13.96 -3.84
C PHE A 132 -1.03 -13.84 -4.83
N SER A 133 -0.84 -13.17 -5.95
CA SER A 133 -1.85 -13.06 -7.00
C SER A 133 -2.08 -14.41 -7.70
N GLU A 134 -3.33 -14.70 -8.08
CA GLU A 134 -3.66 -15.88 -8.91
C GLU A 134 -3.01 -15.78 -10.30
N VAL A 135 -2.81 -14.56 -10.79
CA VAL A 135 -2.03 -14.26 -11.99
C VAL A 135 -0.60 -13.98 -11.53
N LYS A 136 0.34 -14.80 -11.97
CA LYS A 136 1.76 -14.56 -11.68
C LYS A 136 2.20 -13.31 -12.43
N VAL A 137 2.32 -12.23 -11.69
CA VAL A 137 2.92 -10.98 -12.18
C VAL A 137 4.38 -10.96 -11.72
N GLU A 138 5.30 -11.07 -12.65
CA GLU A 138 6.71 -10.87 -12.35
C GLU A 138 7.05 -9.38 -12.42
N ILE A 139 7.87 -8.91 -11.50
CA ILE A 139 8.34 -7.52 -11.46
C ILE A 139 9.78 -7.48 -11.93
N GLU A 140 9.99 -6.96 -13.12
CA GLU A 140 11.32 -6.63 -13.64
C GLU A 140 11.71 -5.21 -13.18
N ALA A 141 12.33 -5.12 -11.99
CA ALA A 141 12.80 -3.83 -11.47
C ALA A 141 13.99 -3.32 -12.29
N THR A 142 13.93 -2.06 -12.69
CA THR A 142 15.00 -1.41 -13.45
C THR A 142 15.22 0.02 -13.00
N ASP A 143 16.38 0.27 -12.37
CA ASP A 143 16.77 1.60 -11.88
C ASP A 143 17.27 2.53 -13.02
N LYS A 144 17.32 2.02 -14.26
CA LYS A 144 17.94 2.71 -15.40
C LYS A 144 16.94 3.37 -16.35
N VAL A 145 15.67 3.00 -16.26
CA VAL A 145 14.64 3.46 -17.21
C VAL A 145 14.17 4.85 -16.88
N PHE A 146 13.84 5.08 -15.61
CA PHE A 146 13.37 6.39 -15.15
C PHE A 146 13.74 6.59 -13.68
N SER A 147 14.18 7.78 -13.32
CA SER A 147 14.46 8.15 -11.94
C SER A 147 14.03 9.59 -11.67
N TRP A 148 13.47 9.82 -10.48
CA TRP A 148 12.99 11.13 -10.07
C TRP A 148 12.99 11.29 -8.54
N GLY A 149 13.13 12.53 -8.07
CA GLY A 149 13.05 12.86 -6.64
C GLY A 149 14.30 12.48 -5.84
N ASP A 150 14.10 12.23 -4.53
CA ASP A 150 15.18 11.83 -3.62
C ASP A 150 15.48 10.33 -3.75
N ASP A 151 14.43 9.53 -3.95
CA ASP A 151 14.48 8.09 -4.22
C ASP A 151 13.38 7.74 -5.21
N SER A 152 13.65 6.79 -6.11
CA SER A 152 12.63 6.24 -7.00
C SER A 152 12.94 4.81 -7.41
N LYS A 153 11.90 4.08 -7.79
CA LYS A 153 11.99 2.74 -8.40
C LYS A 153 10.96 2.63 -9.50
N PHE A 154 11.37 2.03 -10.58
CA PHE A 154 10.53 1.67 -11.71
C PHE A 154 10.59 0.17 -11.95
N ALA A 155 9.49 -0.44 -12.33
CA ALA A 155 9.45 -1.84 -12.73
C ALA A 155 8.42 -2.07 -13.82
N PHE A 156 8.71 -2.99 -14.73
CA PHE A 156 7.73 -3.56 -15.62
C PHE A 156 7.00 -4.71 -14.93
N GLN A 157 5.72 -4.83 -15.22
CA GLN A 157 4.90 -5.96 -14.82
C GLN A 157 4.77 -6.93 -16.00
N LEU A 158 5.09 -8.20 -15.74
CA LEU A 158 5.07 -9.22 -16.77
C LEU A 158 3.96 -10.24 -16.48
N SER A 159 3.29 -10.67 -17.56
CA SER A 159 2.43 -11.84 -17.57
C SER A 159 2.92 -12.78 -18.67
N ASP A 160 3.22 -14.02 -18.30
CA ASP A 160 3.74 -15.03 -19.25
C ASP A 160 4.98 -14.52 -20.03
N ASP A 161 5.95 -13.94 -19.31
CA ASP A 161 7.16 -13.31 -19.84
C ASP A 161 6.93 -12.11 -20.78
N THR A 162 5.69 -11.62 -20.86
CA THR A 162 5.34 -10.45 -21.67
C THR A 162 5.07 -9.25 -20.77
N ARG A 163 5.67 -8.11 -21.07
CA ARG A 163 5.38 -6.85 -20.37
C ARG A 163 3.93 -6.44 -20.66
N ASN A 164 3.19 -6.17 -19.63
CA ASN A 164 1.77 -5.81 -19.71
C ASN A 164 1.40 -4.59 -18.85
N GLY A 165 2.37 -3.99 -18.19
CA GLY A 165 2.15 -2.83 -17.36
C GLY A 165 3.44 -2.35 -16.71
N PHE A 166 3.30 -1.38 -15.81
CA PHE A 166 4.41 -0.86 -15.04
C PHE A 166 3.99 -0.47 -13.63
N ALA A 167 4.97 -0.39 -12.75
CA ALA A 167 4.82 0.23 -11.45
C ALA A 167 5.95 1.24 -11.21
N PHE A 168 5.63 2.38 -10.65
CA PHE A 168 6.58 3.41 -10.32
C PHE A 168 6.30 3.97 -8.93
N ILE A 169 7.35 4.14 -8.14
CA ILE A 169 7.29 4.83 -6.85
C ILE A 169 8.40 5.85 -6.76
N ALA A 170 8.08 7.04 -6.29
CA ALA A 170 9.05 8.09 -6.04
C ALA A 170 8.80 8.77 -4.70
N ARG A 171 9.88 9.24 -4.09
CA ARG A 171 9.87 10.03 -2.86
C ARG A 171 10.51 11.39 -3.12
N LYS A 172 9.86 12.44 -2.63
CA LYS A 172 10.41 13.80 -2.60
C LYS A 172 10.09 14.43 -1.25
N ASP A 173 11.13 14.72 -0.47
CA ASP A 173 10.99 15.25 0.90
C ASP A 173 10.15 14.31 1.79
N ASN A 174 8.99 14.77 2.25
CA ASN A 174 8.04 13.98 3.04
C ASN A 174 6.87 13.44 2.21
N LYS A 175 6.95 13.49 0.89
CA LYS A 175 5.90 13.07 -0.03
C LYS A 175 6.30 11.81 -0.78
N ILE A 176 5.32 10.94 -1.06
CA ILE A 176 5.46 9.71 -1.83
C ILE A 176 4.43 9.73 -2.95
N PHE A 177 4.88 9.42 -4.14
CA PHE A 177 4.05 9.22 -5.32
C PHE A 177 4.19 7.75 -5.75
N PHE A 178 3.08 7.08 -5.89
CA PHE A 178 3.03 5.69 -6.34
C PHE A 178 2.04 5.55 -7.48
N VAL A 179 2.40 4.82 -8.50
CA VAL A 179 1.50 4.39 -9.57
C VAL A 179 1.74 2.92 -9.89
N ASP A 180 0.67 2.18 -10.04
CA ASP A 180 0.62 0.78 -10.42
C ASP A 180 -0.38 0.64 -11.58
N ALA A 181 0.11 0.30 -12.76
CA ALA A 181 -0.67 0.32 -13.98
C ALA A 181 -0.55 -1.02 -14.71
N TRP A 182 -1.66 -1.71 -14.85
CA TRP A 182 -1.79 -2.94 -15.61
C TRP A 182 -2.60 -2.71 -16.88
N GLY A 183 -2.20 -3.32 -18.00
CA GLY A 183 -2.81 -3.09 -19.29
C GLY A 183 -2.36 -1.78 -19.95
N LEU A 184 -1.51 -1.00 -19.30
CA LEU A 184 -0.93 0.25 -19.80
C LEU A 184 0.58 0.06 -19.92
N LEU A 185 1.08 -0.10 -21.14
CA LEU A 185 2.48 -0.40 -21.38
C LEU A 185 3.22 0.82 -21.92
N LEU A 186 4.21 1.29 -21.20
CA LEU A 186 5.21 2.27 -21.61
C LEU A 186 6.55 1.53 -21.75
N GLU A 187 7.09 1.44 -22.96
CA GLU A 187 8.32 0.68 -23.20
C GLU A 187 9.54 1.59 -23.32
N ASP A 188 9.37 2.78 -23.86
CA ASP A 188 10.43 3.71 -24.14
C ASP A 188 10.67 4.67 -22.96
N PRO A 189 11.93 4.92 -22.53
CA PRO A 189 12.25 5.88 -21.49
C PRO A 189 11.74 7.31 -21.77
N GLU A 190 11.64 7.72 -23.04
CA GLU A 190 11.09 9.03 -23.41
C GLU A 190 9.59 9.07 -23.15
N GLU A 191 8.83 8.06 -23.56
CA GLU A 191 7.38 7.93 -23.27
C GLU A 191 7.11 7.89 -21.77
N ILE A 192 7.91 7.13 -21.01
CA ILE A 192 7.80 7.07 -19.55
C ILE A 192 8.02 8.45 -18.94
N SER A 193 9.03 9.17 -19.42
CA SER A 193 9.31 10.53 -18.96
C SER A 193 8.20 11.52 -19.34
N GLU A 194 7.67 11.47 -20.55
CA GLU A 194 6.55 12.31 -20.99
C GLU A 194 5.28 12.04 -20.16
N PHE A 195 5.04 10.77 -19.82
CA PHE A 195 3.88 10.39 -19.01
C PHE A 195 4.01 10.77 -17.53
N LEU A 196 5.16 10.53 -16.90
CA LEU A 196 5.31 10.70 -15.46
C LEU A 196 5.71 12.12 -15.06
N THR A 197 6.62 12.76 -15.80
CA THR A 197 7.25 14.02 -15.37
C THR A 197 6.25 15.16 -15.12
N PRO A 198 5.24 15.43 -15.96
CA PRO A 198 4.30 16.50 -15.70
C PRO A 198 3.55 16.36 -14.38
N LYS A 199 3.17 15.12 -14.04
CA LYS A 199 2.46 14.82 -12.79
C LYS A 199 3.36 14.93 -11.56
N LEU A 200 4.60 14.49 -11.69
CA LEU A 200 5.62 14.56 -10.63
C LEU A 200 6.04 16.00 -10.34
N GLU A 201 6.09 16.86 -11.33
CA GLU A 201 6.38 18.30 -11.14
C GLU A 201 5.26 19.00 -10.38
N ILE A 202 3.99 18.75 -10.73
CA ILE A 202 2.84 19.26 -9.99
C ILE A 202 2.86 18.72 -8.56
N PHE A 203 3.03 17.41 -8.40
CA PHE A 203 3.15 16.74 -7.09
C PHE A 203 4.25 17.35 -6.21
N ALA A 204 5.42 17.65 -6.76
CA ALA A 204 6.50 18.25 -6.01
C ALA A 204 6.19 19.69 -5.55
N ALA A 205 5.56 20.47 -6.42
CA ALA A 205 5.25 21.88 -6.17
C ALA A 205 4.06 22.07 -5.23
N GLU A 206 3.13 21.10 -5.19
CA GLU A 206 1.86 21.24 -4.46
C GLU A 206 2.06 21.20 -2.93
N SER A 207 1.31 22.07 -2.22
CA SER A 207 1.18 22.02 -0.76
C SER A 207 -0.08 21.24 -0.40
N TYR A 208 0.10 20.11 0.31
CA TYR A 208 -1.01 19.25 0.75
C TYR A 208 -1.41 19.51 2.22
N LEU A 209 -0.67 20.39 2.92
CA LEU A 209 -0.80 20.54 4.38
C LEU A 209 -1.57 21.80 4.79
N ASP A 210 -2.08 22.59 3.84
CA ASP A 210 -2.79 23.84 4.12
C ASP A 210 -4.28 23.64 4.40
#